data_c1cd64321480da22965768a59f25e555
#
_entry.id   c1cd64321480da22965768a59f25e555
#
_cell.length_a   1.000
_cell.length_b   1.000
_cell.length_c   1.000
_cell.angle_alpha   90.00
_cell.angle_beta   90.00
_cell.angle_gamma   90.00
#
_symmetry.space_group_name_H-M   'P 1'
#
loop_
_entity.id
_entity.type
_entity.pdbx_description
1 polymer ?
#
loop_
_entity_poly.entity_id
_entity_poly.type
_entity_poly.pdbx_seq_one_letter_code
_entity_poly.pdbx_strand_id
1 'polypeptide(L)'
;MSRIQEAFKGKKAFIPFVTCGDPDLETTKQIVYEMEKAGAALIELGIPFSDPTAEGPVIQGANLRALTGGVTTDKIFDMVKEIRQNTQIPLVFMTYANVVFSYGTERFLEKAKNVGMDGLILPDVPFEEKEEFNIVCKKYGIDLISLIAPTSHDRIRMIAKEASGFVYCVSSLGVTGTRSAITTDIGAMVKLVKEENDIPCAVGFGISTPEQAAKMCQSADGAIVGSAIVKLCEKYGKDCVPYVAEYVKSMVEACK
;
A
#
# COMPACT_ATOMS: atom_id res chain seq x y z
N MET A 1 0.37 18.56 -8.46
CA MET A 1 -0.40 17.41 -7.95
C MET A 1 0.41 16.16 -8.27
N SER A 2 0.64 15.27 -7.31
CA SER A 2 1.38 14.02 -7.55
C SER A 2 0.51 13.01 -8.28
N ARG A 3 1.14 11.97 -8.92
CA ARG A 3 0.37 10.86 -9.54
C ARG A 3 -0.54 10.16 -8.53
N ILE A 4 -0.12 10.11 -7.26
CA ILE A 4 -0.95 9.56 -6.17
C ILE A 4 -2.24 10.37 -6.01
N GLN A 5 -2.14 11.70 -5.92
CA GLN A 5 -3.34 12.56 -5.76
C GLN A 5 -4.28 12.49 -6.97
N GLU A 6 -3.73 12.42 -8.20
CA GLU A 6 -4.55 12.24 -9.41
C GLU A 6 -5.34 10.91 -9.41
N ALA A 7 -4.80 9.85 -8.77
CA ALA A 7 -5.47 8.56 -8.68
C ALA A 7 -6.81 8.59 -7.93
N PHE A 8 -7.00 9.57 -7.05
CA PHE A 8 -8.24 9.75 -6.27
C PHE A 8 -9.22 10.73 -6.90
N LYS A 9 -8.84 11.42 -7.97
CA LYS A 9 -9.63 12.52 -8.53
C LYS A 9 -10.92 12.02 -9.19
N GLY A 10 -12.06 12.47 -8.66
CA GLY A 10 -13.38 12.19 -9.24
C GLY A 10 -13.86 10.75 -9.12
N LYS A 11 -13.18 9.90 -8.35
CA LYS A 11 -13.55 8.50 -8.12
C LYS A 11 -13.11 8.01 -6.74
N LYS A 12 -13.72 6.92 -6.28
CA LYS A 12 -13.21 6.16 -5.14
C LYS A 12 -12.05 5.25 -5.61
N ALA A 13 -10.94 5.28 -4.86
CA ALA A 13 -9.76 4.52 -5.21
C ALA A 13 -9.79 3.11 -4.62
N PHE A 14 -9.61 2.08 -5.45
CA PHE A 14 -9.27 0.75 -4.95
C PHE A 14 -7.75 0.56 -5.06
N ILE A 15 -7.11 0.18 -3.96
CA ILE A 15 -5.66 0.07 -3.81
C ILE A 15 -5.32 -1.38 -3.41
N PRO A 16 -4.90 -2.22 -4.36
CA PRO A 16 -4.42 -3.56 -4.07
C PRO A 16 -2.96 -3.54 -3.59
N PHE A 17 -2.64 -4.43 -2.66
CA PHE A 17 -1.29 -4.72 -2.20
C PHE A 17 -0.86 -6.12 -2.67
N VAL A 18 0.41 -6.25 -3.06
CA VAL A 18 1.06 -7.54 -3.32
C VAL A 18 2.48 -7.56 -2.74
N THR A 19 2.94 -8.73 -2.28
CA THR A 19 4.34 -8.94 -1.90
C THR A 19 5.17 -9.19 -3.16
N CYS A 20 6.20 -8.39 -3.37
CA CYS A 20 7.11 -8.53 -4.52
C CYS A 20 7.84 -9.88 -4.45
N GLY A 21 7.68 -10.67 -5.51
CA GLY A 21 8.31 -11.98 -5.62
C GLY A 21 7.53 -13.14 -5.01
N ASP A 22 6.28 -12.92 -4.66
CA ASP A 22 5.36 -13.98 -4.26
C ASP A 22 4.31 -14.23 -5.36
N PRO A 23 4.38 -15.36 -6.10
CA PRO A 23 5.32 -16.49 -6.00
C PRO A 23 6.69 -16.25 -6.65
N ASP A 24 6.80 -15.30 -7.56
CA ASP A 24 8.06 -14.83 -8.19
C ASP A 24 7.89 -13.42 -8.77
N LEU A 25 9.00 -12.79 -9.19
CA LEU A 25 8.99 -11.41 -9.71
C LEU A 25 8.29 -11.28 -11.07
N GLU A 26 8.37 -12.29 -11.93
CA GLU A 26 7.70 -12.28 -13.23
C GLU A 26 6.17 -12.32 -13.05
N THR A 27 5.70 -13.21 -12.17
CA THR A 27 4.27 -13.28 -11.82
C THR A 27 3.81 -11.98 -11.15
N THR A 28 4.60 -11.39 -10.24
CA THR A 28 4.29 -10.08 -9.63
C THR A 28 4.11 -9.00 -10.69
N LYS A 29 4.97 -8.95 -11.69
CA LYS A 29 4.88 -8.00 -12.82
C LYS A 29 3.57 -8.17 -13.58
N GLN A 30 3.19 -9.40 -13.92
CA GLN A 30 1.93 -9.70 -14.59
C GLN A 30 0.71 -9.31 -13.74
N ILE A 31 0.76 -9.57 -12.43
CA ILE A 31 -0.28 -9.15 -11.48
C ILE A 31 -0.46 -7.64 -11.53
N VAL A 32 0.60 -6.85 -11.52
CA VAL A 32 0.54 -5.38 -11.59
C VAL A 32 -0.21 -4.91 -12.84
N TYR A 33 0.12 -5.47 -14.01
CA TYR A 33 -0.55 -5.11 -15.26
C TYR A 33 -2.04 -5.47 -15.26
N GLU A 34 -2.38 -6.65 -14.75
CA GLU A 34 -3.78 -7.08 -14.72
C GLU A 34 -4.60 -6.34 -13.65
N MET A 35 -4.00 -5.96 -12.53
CA MET A 35 -4.66 -5.10 -11.53
C MET A 35 -4.95 -3.70 -12.09
N GLU A 36 -4.03 -3.11 -12.86
CA GLU A 36 -4.29 -1.84 -13.56
C GLU A 36 -5.43 -1.96 -14.56
N LYS A 37 -5.43 -2.99 -15.40
CA LYS A 37 -6.54 -3.27 -16.37
C LYS A 37 -7.87 -3.51 -15.66
N ALA A 38 -7.85 -4.11 -14.48
CA ALA A 38 -9.03 -4.32 -13.65
C ALA A 38 -9.56 -3.03 -13.02
N GLY A 39 -8.80 -1.91 -13.08
CA GLY A 39 -9.22 -0.60 -12.62
C GLY A 39 -8.64 -0.17 -11.27
N ALA A 40 -7.60 -0.83 -10.77
CA ALA A 40 -6.87 -0.34 -9.61
C ALA A 40 -6.42 1.12 -9.83
N ALA A 41 -6.53 1.93 -8.79
CA ALA A 41 -6.19 3.35 -8.88
C ALA A 41 -4.72 3.63 -8.56
N LEU A 42 -4.14 2.82 -7.68
CA LEU A 42 -2.77 2.82 -7.20
C LEU A 42 -2.44 1.41 -6.73
N ILE A 43 -1.18 0.99 -6.79
CA ILE A 43 -0.76 -0.34 -6.34
C ILE A 43 0.32 -0.22 -5.27
N GLU A 44 0.16 -0.94 -4.17
CA GLU A 44 1.16 -1.09 -3.12
C GLU A 44 2.01 -2.34 -3.41
N LEU A 45 3.33 -2.13 -3.46
CA LEU A 45 4.35 -3.15 -3.67
C LEU A 45 5.09 -3.41 -2.36
N GLY A 46 4.80 -4.53 -1.71
CA GLY A 46 5.49 -4.95 -0.50
C GLY A 46 6.90 -5.45 -0.79
N ILE A 47 7.92 -4.79 -0.25
CA ILE A 47 9.29 -5.32 -0.26
C ILE A 47 9.39 -6.34 0.89
N PRO A 48 9.67 -7.62 0.60
CA PRO A 48 9.66 -8.65 1.63
C PRO A 48 10.74 -8.41 2.69
N PHE A 49 10.37 -8.68 3.94
CA PHE A 49 11.24 -8.55 5.11
C PHE A 49 11.12 -9.77 6.02
N SER A 50 12.23 -10.21 6.62
CA SER A 50 12.27 -11.40 7.46
C SER A 50 11.60 -11.25 8.81
N ASP A 51 11.56 -10.02 9.34
CA ASP A 51 11.14 -9.73 10.72
C ASP A 51 10.04 -8.65 10.81
N PRO A 52 8.91 -8.81 10.09
CA PRO A 52 7.86 -7.79 10.03
C PRO A 52 7.10 -7.70 11.37
N THR A 53 6.92 -6.47 11.86
CA THR A 53 6.23 -6.20 13.14
C THR A 53 4.76 -5.83 12.98
N ALA A 54 4.33 -5.40 11.79
CA ALA A 54 2.97 -4.92 11.52
C ALA A 54 2.14 -5.88 10.65
N GLU A 55 2.65 -7.06 10.31
CA GLU A 55 2.04 -7.99 9.38
C GLU A 55 1.55 -9.27 10.05
N GLY A 56 0.39 -9.75 9.60
CA GLY A 56 -0.15 -11.03 10.01
C GLY A 56 0.39 -12.21 9.20
N PRO A 57 0.01 -13.45 9.57
CA PRO A 57 0.63 -14.68 9.07
C PRO A 57 0.54 -14.84 7.54
N VAL A 58 -0.47 -14.28 6.89
CA VAL A 58 -0.64 -14.35 5.43
C VAL A 58 0.49 -13.60 4.71
N ILE A 59 0.75 -12.35 5.12
CA ILE A 59 1.80 -11.53 4.52
C ILE A 59 3.19 -12.04 4.95
N GLN A 60 3.35 -12.49 6.20
CA GLN A 60 4.58 -13.14 6.66
C GLN A 60 4.92 -14.37 5.82
N GLY A 61 3.92 -15.21 5.50
CA GLY A 61 4.10 -16.37 4.61
C GLY A 61 4.55 -15.96 3.20
N ALA A 62 3.99 -14.88 2.65
CA ALA A 62 4.40 -14.34 1.36
C ALA A 62 5.84 -13.81 1.37
N ASN A 63 6.21 -13.08 2.43
CA ASN A 63 7.59 -12.61 2.63
C ASN A 63 8.57 -13.79 2.66
N LEU A 64 8.23 -14.86 3.40
CA LEU A 64 9.06 -16.05 3.47
C LEU A 64 9.22 -16.72 2.10
N ARG A 65 8.13 -16.89 1.33
CA ARG A 65 8.18 -17.46 -0.03
C ARG A 65 9.07 -16.63 -0.95
N ALA A 66 8.89 -15.32 -0.96
CA ALA A 66 9.67 -14.39 -1.78
C ALA A 66 11.18 -14.42 -1.42
N LEU A 67 11.49 -14.32 -0.13
CA LEU A 67 12.89 -14.36 0.35
C LEU A 67 13.55 -15.71 0.07
N THR A 68 12.85 -16.83 0.27
CA THR A 68 13.33 -18.18 -0.07
C THR A 68 13.56 -18.30 -1.58
N GLY A 69 12.75 -17.64 -2.41
CA GLY A 69 12.94 -17.54 -3.86
C GLY A 69 14.12 -16.66 -4.28
N GLY A 70 14.85 -16.07 -3.33
CA GLY A 70 16.05 -15.27 -3.60
C GLY A 70 15.76 -13.86 -4.10
N VAL A 71 14.59 -13.31 -3.72
CA VAL A 71 14.23 -11.90 -3.99
C VAL A 71 15.12 -10.97 -3.17
N THR A 72 15.59 -9.92 -3.81
CA THR A 72 16.38 -8.85 -3.18
C THR A 72 15.79 -7.48 -3.55
N THR A 73 16.09 -6.46 -2.78
CA THR A 73 15.65 -5.08 -3.06
C THR A 73 16.12 -4.61 -4.43
N ASP A 74 17.34 -4.95 -4.86
CA ASP A 74 17.84 -4.61 -6.21
C ASP A 74 17.00 -5.26 -7.32
N LYS A 75 16.66 -6.54 -7.19
CA LYS A 75 15.79 -7.24 -8.15
C LYS A 75 14.38 -6.62 -8.21
N ILE A 76 13.86 -6.11 -7.09
CA ILE A 76 12.59 -5.41 -7.05
C ILE A 76 12.68 -4.06 -7.80
N PHE A 77 13.76 -3.31 -7.64
CA PHE A 77 13.98 -2.10 -8.42
C PHE A 77 14.05 -2.40 -9.93
N ASP A 78 14.74 -3.47 -10.32
CA ASP A 78 14.80 -3.89 -11.72
C ASP A 78 13.41 -4.26 -12.26
N MET A 79 12.63 -5.02 -11.50
CA MET A 79 11.23 -5.34 -11.83
C MET A 79 10.38 -4.07 -12.02
N VAL A 80 10.48 -3.09 -11.11
CA VAL A 80 9.74 -1.82 -11.23
C VAL A 80 10.16 -1.05 -12.46
N LYS A 81 11.45 -1.01 -12.78
CA LYS A 81 11.96 -0.39 -14.02
C LYS A 81 11.35 -1.03 -15.27
N GLU A 82 11.16 -2.35 -15.29
CA GLU A 82 10.46 -3.04 -16.39
C GLU A 82 8.97 -2.71 -16.41
N ILE A 83 8.30 -2.72 -15.26
CA ILE A 83 6.88 -2.35 -15.13
C ILE A 83 6.64 -0.96 -15.73
N ARG A 84 7.50 -0.01 -15.44
CA ARG A 84 7.37 1.38 -15.92
C ARG A 84 7.51 1.55 -17.43
N GLN A 85 7.99 0.56 -18.16
CA GLN A 85 7.98 0.58 -19.62
C GLN A 85 6.55 0.49 -20.20
N ASN A 86 5.61 -0.07 -19.43
CA ASN A 86 4.26 -0.38 -19.92
C ASN A 86 3.14 0.35 -19.15
N THR A 87 3.41 0.94 -17.98
CA THR A 87 2.38 1.59 -17.16
C THR A 87 2.89 2.82 -16.43
N GLN A 88 1.97 3.77 -16.21
CA GLN A 88 2.16 4.96 -15.39
C GLN A 88 1.27 4.94 -14.13
N ILE A 89 0.63 3.81 -13.81
CA ILE A 89 -0.16 3.69 -12.58
C ILE A 89 0.70 4.09 -11.37
N PRO A 90 0.18 4.86 -10.39
CA PRO A 90 0.94 5.17 -9.20
C PRO A 90 1.36 3.90 -8.45
N LEU A 91 2.64 3.81 -8.09
CA LEU A 91 3.23 2.70 -7.35
C LEU A 91 3.82 3.22 -6.04
N VAL A 92 3.49 2.56 -4.94
CA VAL A 92 3.98 2.88 -3.61
C VAL A 92 4.67 1.66 -3.03
N PHE A 93 5.91 1.82 -2.55
CA PHE A 93 6.55 0.76 -1.76
C PHE A 93 5.99 0.73 -0.35
N MET A 94 5.77 -0.48 0.16
CA MET A 94 5.53 -0.73 1.57
C MET A 94 6.63 -1.65 2.10
N THR A 95 7.37 -1.19 3.11
CA THR A 95 8.44 -1.95 3.75
C THR A 95 8.74 -1.40 5.15
N TYR A 96 9.79 -1.88 5.78
CA TYR A 96 10.19 -1.51 7.13
C TYR A 96 11.41 -0.58 7.12
N ALA A 97 11.53 0.27 8.13
CA ALA A 97 12.64 1.22 8.29
C ALA A 97 14.00 0.52 8.16
N ASN A 98 14.15 -0.66 8.77
CA ASN A 98 15.40 -1.42 8.70
C ASN A 98 15.81 -1.78 7.27
N VAL A 99 14.87 -2.11 6.37
CA VAL A 99 15.18 -2.43 4.97
C VAL A 99 15.75 -1.20 4.25
N VAL A 100 15.11 -0.04 4.43
CA VAL A 100 15.54 1.23 3.84
C VAL A 100 16.87 1.68 4.43
N PHE A 101 17.00 1.63 5.75
CA PHE A 101 18.20 2.03 6.47
C PHE A 101 19.41 1.16 6.10
N SER A 102 19.25 -0.17 6.10
CA SER A 102 20.34 -1.11 5.74
C SER A 102 20.79 -0.99 4.29
N TYR A 103 19.87 -0.63 3.39
CA TYR A 103 20.20 -0.33 1.99
C TYR A 103 20.96 1.01 1.83
N GLY A 104 20.81 1.90 2.80
CA GLY A 104 21.19 3.30 2.80
C GLY A 104 20.05 4.17 2.31
N THR A 105 19.43 4.96 3.22
CA THR A 105 18.21 5.75 2.97
C THR A 105 18.30 6.61 1.71
N GLU A 106 19.40 7.34 1.55
CA GLU A 106 19.65 8.18 0.37
C GLU A 106 19.68 7.33 -0.91
N ARG A 107 20.46 6.25 -0.92
CA ARG A 107 20.62 5.35 -2.08
C ARG A 107 19.31 4.65 -2.45
N PHE A 108 18.52 4.24 -1.45
CA PHE A 108 17.23 3.61 -1.66
C PHE A 108 16.25 4.56 -2.35
N LEU A 109 16.12 5.80 -1.84
CA LEU A 109 15.18 6.78 -2.36
C LEU A 109 15.61 7.35 -3.72
N GLU A 110 16.91 7.51 -3.95
CA GLU A 110 17.44 7.84 -5.29
C GLU A 110 17.06 6.77 -6.32
N LYS A 111 17.29 5.49 -6.00
CA LYS A 111 16.88 4.38 -6.88
C LYS A 111 15.37 4.32 -7.06
N ALA A 112 14.59 4.44 -5.99
CA ALA A 112 13.14 4.47 -6.05
C ALA A 112 12.63 5.57 -7.00
N LYS A 113 13.20 6.78 -6.92
CA LYS A 113 12.92 7.87 -7.86
C LYS A 113 13.28 7.51 -9.29
N ASN A 114 14.47 6.97 -9.49
CA ASN A 114 15.00 6.66 -10.83
C ASN A 114 14.20 5.57 -11.54
N VAL A 115 13.63 4.60 -10.80
CA VAL A 115 12.73 3.60 -11.37
C VAL A 115 11.27 4.07 -11.43
N GLY A 116 10.95 5.25 -10.90
CA GLY A 116 9.64 5.88 -11.04
C GLY A 116 8.62 5.52 -9.95
N MET A 117 9.08 5.22 -8.73
CA MET A 117 8.18 5.11 -7.58
C MET A 117 7.58 6.46 -7.20
N ASP A 118 6.38 6.43 -6.64
CA ASP A 118 5.62 7.63 -6.27
C ASP A 118 5.58 7.84 -4.76
N GLY A 119 5.63 6.78 -3.97
CA GLY A 119 5.51 6.87 -2.53
C GLY A 119 6.20 5.73 -1.78
N LEU A 120 6.28 5.91 -0.46
CA LEU A 120 6.83 4.96 0.49
C LEU A 120 5.94 4.89 1.73
N ILE A 121 5.66 3.69 2.22
CA ILE A 121 4.97 3.40 3.47
C ILE A 121 5.94 2.68 4.40
N LEU A 122 6.13 3.21 5.60
CA LEU A 122 6.95 2.63 6.67
C LEU A 122 6.08 2.45 7.93
N PRO A 123 5.45 1.27 8.13
CA PRO A 123 4.47 1.07 9.19
C PRO A 123 5.08 1.05 10.61
N ASP A 124 6.38 0.85 10.71
CA ASP A 124 7.15 0.81 11.97
C ASP A 124 7.78 2.15 12.36
N VAL A 125 7.66 3.19 11.53
CA VAL A 125 8.19 4.52 11.84
C VAL A 125 7.08 5.38 12.48
N PRO A 126 7.20 5.75 13.77
CA PRO A 126 6.26 6.65 14.41
C PRO A 126 6.38 8.08 13.84
N PHE A 127 5.30 8.85 13.99
CA PHE A 127 5.24 10.22 13.47
C PHE A 127 6.41 11.09 13.95
N GLU A 128 6.85 10.91 15.19
CA GLU A 128 7.91 11.67 15.84
C GLU A 128 9.31 11.42 15.21
N GLU A 129 9.48 10.27 14.56
CA GLU A 129 10.77 9.86 13.97
C GLU A 129 10.75 9.92 12.42
N LYS A 130 9.61 10.28 11.83
CA LYS A 130 9.44 10.29 10.36
C LYS A 130 10.43 11.18 9.63
N GLU A 131 10.91 12.27 10.26
CA GLU A 131 11.76 13.26 9.58
C GLU A 131 13.07 12.67 9.07
N GLU A 132 13.60 11.62 9.68
CA GLU A 132 14.78 10.91 9.19
C GLU A 132 14.61 10.40 7.76
N PHE A 133 13.38 9.95 7.40
CA PHE A 133 13.04 9.47 6.06
C PHE A 133 12.40 10.58 5.21
N ASN A 134 11.55 11.42 5.81
CA ASN A 134 10.74 12.41 5.13
C ASN A 134 11.57 13.48 4.41
N ILE A 135 12.67 13.93 5.02
CA ILE A 135 13.60 14.89 4.39
C ILE A 135 14.15 14.31 3.08
N VAL A 136 14.57 13.05 3.09
CA VAL A 136 15.12 12.38 1.91
C VAL A 136 14.00 12.06 0.89
N CYS A 137 12.82 11.64 1.33
CA CYS A 137 11.66 11.45 0.47
C CYS A 137 11.31 12.74 -0.29
N LYS A 138 11.23 13.88 0.41
CA LYS A 138 10.97 15.20 -0.20
C LYS A 138 12.03 15.59 -1.22
N LYS A 139 13.33 15.34 -0.92
CA LYS A 139 14.43 15.61 -1.84
C LYS A 139 14.25 14.90 -3.18
N TYR A 140 13.76 13.66 -3.16
CA TYR A 140 13.55 12.85 -4.37
C TYR A 140 12.12 12.92 -4.92
N GLY A 141 11.23 13.70 -4.31
CA GLY A 141 9.84 13.84 -4.75
C GLY A 141 9.03 12.55 -4.63
N ILE A 142 9.29 11.79 -3.55
CA ILE A 142 8.54 10.58 -3.15
C ILE A 142 7.65 10.97 -1.97
N ASP A 143 6.36 10.65 -2.02
CA ASP A 143 5.46 10.89 -0.90
C ASP A 143 5.70 9.84 0.21
N LEU A 144 6.05 10.29 1.43
CA LEU A 144 6.05 9.43 2.61
C LEU A 144 4.61 9.38 3.16
N ILE A 145 3.95 8.24 2.95
CA ILE A 145 2.53 8.07 3.27
C ILE A 145 2.35 7.91 4.78
N SER A 146 1.54 8.77 5.36
CA SER A 146 1.25 8.74 6.80
C SER A 146 0.17 7.72 7.13
N LEU A 147 0.41 6.91 8.18
CA LEU A 147 -0.58 5.99 8.73
C LEU A 147 -1.28 6.63 9.94
N ILE A 148 -2.60 6.51 9.99
CA ILE A 148 -3.44 6.93 11.11
C ILE A 148 -4.22 5.73 11.62
N ALA A 149 -4.04 5.41 12.89
CA ALA A 149 -4.78 4.38 13.61
C ALA A 149 -5.86 5.01 14.49
N PRO A 150 -6.87 4.26 14.98
CA PRO A 150 -7.86 4.77 15.93
C PRO A 150 -7.21 5.08 17.29
N THR A 151 -6.70 6.31 17.40
CA THR A 151 -6.00 6.87 18.58
C THR A 151 -6.70 8.17 19.02
N SER A 152 -6.00 9.03 19.78
CA SER A 152 -6.55 10.33 20.19
C SER A 152 -6.79 11.27 18.98
N HIS A 153 -7.80 12.10 19.08
CA HIS A 153 -8.15 13.08 18.04
C HIS A 153 -6.99 14.04 17.74
N ASP A 154 -6.28 14.48 18.77
CA ASP A 154 -5.14 15.40 18.63
C ASP A 154 -4.00 14.75 17.83
N ARG A 155 -3.73 13.45 18.08
CA ARG A 155 -2.73 12.72 17.30
C ARG A 155 -3.12 12.58 15.84
N ILE A 156 -4.40 12.27 15.56
CA ILE A 156 -4.92 12.20 14.19
C ILE A 156 -4.72 13.54 13.47
N ARG A 157 -5.12 14.66 14.09
CA ARG A 157 -4.95 16.00 13.51
C ARG A 157 -3.48 16.36 13.27
N MET A 158 -2.62 16.08 14.24
CA MET A 158 -1.18 16.33 14.13
C MET A 158 -0.56 15.62 12.92
N ILE A 159 -0.87 14.33 12.73
CA ILE A 159 -0.37 13.55 11.60
C ILE A 159 -0.96 14.05 10.27
N ALA A 160 -2.27 14.31 10.24
CA ALA A 160 -2.98 14.76 9.04
C ALA A 160 -2.44 16.08 8.48
N LYS A 161 -2.10 17.03 9.36
CA LYS A 161 -1.60 18.35 8.98
C LYS A 161 -0.34 18.32 8.11
N GLU A 162 0.50 17.31 8.30
CA GLU A 162 1.78 17.18 7.59
C GLU A 162 1.79 16.05 6.56
N ALA A 163 0.65 15.37 6.35
CA ALA A 163 0.54 14.24 5.44
C ALA A 163 0.71 14.65 3.97
N SER A 164 1.29 13.76 3.15
CA SER A 164 1.46 13.91 1.71
C SER A 164 0.92 12.68 0.96
N GLY A 165 0.64 12.84 -0.33
CA GLY A 165 0.07 11.79 -1.18
C GLY A 165 -1.37 11.44 -0.78
N PHE A 166 -1.54 10.54 0.17
CA PHE A 166 -2.80 10.19 0.83
C PHE A 166 -2.57 9.80 2.29
N VAL A 167 -3.64 9.70 3.07
CA VAL A 167 -3.59 9.17 4.44
C VAL A 167 -4.08 7.73 4.46
N TYR A 168 -3.25 6.82 4.96
CA TYR A 168 -3.60 5.43 5.19
C TYR A 168 -4.33 5.30 6.54
N CYS A 169 -5.65 5.15 6.52
CA CYS A 169 -6.46 4.95 7.72
C CYS A 169 -6.50 3.46 8.07
N VAL A 170 -5.86 3.08 9.17
CA VAL A 170 -5.88 1.71 9.68
C VAL A 170 -7.18 1.48 10.43
N SER A 171 -8.00 0.50 10.00
CA SER A 171 -9.33 0.25 10.57
C SER A 171 -9.32 -0.39 11.96
N SER A 172 -8.17 -0.85 12.44
CA SER A 172 -8.05 -1.47 13.76
C SER A 172 -6.60 -1.45 14.26
N LEU A 173 -6.43 -1.48 15.57
CA LEU A 173 -5.14 -1.72 16.18
C LEU A 173 -4.75 -3.20 16.02
N GLY A 174 -3.50 -3.47 15.69
CA GLY A 174 -2.92 -4.82 15.53
C GLY A 174 -2.32 -5.05 14.14
N VAL A 175 -2.21 -6.33 13.75
CA VAL A 175 -1.56 -6.75 12.50
C VAL A 175 -2.55 -6.91 11.36
N THR A 176 -2.04 -6.97 10.12
CA THR A 176 -2.83 -7.22 8.90
C THR A 176 -3.55 -8.58 8.93
N GLY A 177 -4.66 -8.69 8.22
CA GLY A 177 -5.46 -9.92 8.12
C GLY A 177 -6.87 -9.64 7.65
N THR A 178 -7.62 -10.70 7.30
CA THR A 178 -9.05 -10.60 6.97
C THR A 178 -9.88 -10.63 8.25
N ARG A 179 -10.92 -9.78 8.34
CA ARG A 179 -11.80 -9.68 9.50
C ARG A 179 -13.25 -9.79 9.10
N SER A 180 -14.07 -10.37 9.98
CA SER A 180 -15.52 -10.49 9.78
C SER A 180 -16.27 -9.17 10.03
N ALA A 181 -15.75 -8.31 10.90
CA ALA A 181 -16.34 -7.01 11.22
C ALA A 181 -15.26 -5.95 11.47
N ILE A 182 -15.52 -4.72 11.03
CA ILE A 182 -14.75 -3.52 11.31
C ILE A 182 -15.62 -2.66 12.24
N THR A 183 -15.18 -2.46 13.47
CA THR A 183 -15.92 -1.75 14.53
C THR A 183 -15.48 -0.30 14.71
N THR A 184 -14.36 0.10 14.11
CA THR A 184 -13.84 1.48 14.16
C THR A 184 -14.74 2.43 13.38
N ASP A 185 -15.03 3.59 13.96
CA ASP A 185 -15.71 4.68 13.27
C ASP A 185 -14.74 5.38 12.30
N ILE A 186 -14.67 4.82 11.09
CA ILE A 186 -13.83 5.34 10.01
C ILE A 186 -14.29 6.74 9.57
N GLY A 187 -15.61 6.99 9.57
CA GLY A 187 -16.16 8.30 9.20
C GLY A 187 -15.66 9.42 10.10
N ALA A 188 -15.62 9.19 11.41
CA ALA A 188 -15.09 10.13 12.37
C ALA A 188 -13.57 10.38 12.15
N MET A 189 -12.79 9.34 11.89
CA MET A 189 -11.35 9.48 11.60
C MET A 189 -11.11 10.30 10.33
N VAL A 190 -11.79 9.97 9.24
CA VAL A 190 -11.66 10.69 7.97
C VAL A 190 -12.06 12.15 8.12
N LYS A 191 -13.14 12.43 8.87
CA LYS A 191 -13.57 13.80 9.16
C LYS A 191 -12.48 14.60 9.85
N LEU A 192 -11.84 14.05 10.89
CA LEU A 192 -10.72 14.70 11.59
C LEU A 192 -9.54 15.01 10.67
N VAL A 193 -9.21 14.09 9.75
CA VAL A 193 -8.17 14.33 8.73
C VAL A 193 -8.56 15.48 7.82
N LYS A 194 -9.79 15.47 7.29
CA LYS A 194 -10.29 16.50 6.35
C LYS A 194 -10.46 17.89 6.97
N GLU A 195 -10.60 17.97 8.29
CA GLU A 195 -10.59 19.25 9.02
C GLU A 195 -9.23 19.95 8.98
N GLU A 196 -8.13 19.17 8.90
CA GLU A 196 -6.76 19.70 8.92
C GLU A 196 -6.11 19.78 7.52
N ASN A 197 -6.48 18.86 6.61
CA ASN A 197 -5.85 18.74 5.30
C ASN A 197 -6.82 18.12 4.29
N ASP A 198 -7.04 18.78 3.16
CA ASP A 198 -7.85 18.23 2.07
C ASP A 198 -7.08 17.18 1.26
N ILE A 199 -6.61 16.14 1.96
CA ILE A 199 -5.85 15.02 1.41
C ILE A 199 -6.74 13.79 1.31
N PRO A 200 -6.61 12.94 0.26
CA PRO A 200 -7.36 11.70 0.18
C PRO A 200 -7.08 10.76 1.36
N CYS A 201 -8.12 10.04 1.80
CA CYS A 201 -8.04 9.03 2.85
C CYS A 201 -8.41 7.67 2.28
N ALA A 202 -7.55 6.67 2.42
CA ALA A 202 -7.83 5.28 2.05
C ALA A 202 -7.79 4.38 3.28
N VAL A 203 -8.74 3.45 3.38
CA VAL A 203 -8.90 2.57 4.54
C VAL A 203 -8.34 1.19 4.24
N GLY A 204 -7.44 0.73 5.09
CA GLY A 204 -6.88 -0.62 5.05
C GLY A 204 -7.15 -1.43 6.31
N PHE A 205 -6.74 -2.71 6.27
CA PHE A 205 -6.90 -3.73 7.31
C PHE A 205 -8.31 -4.35 7.41
N GLY A 206 -8.36 -5.64 7.21
CA GLY A 206 -9.55 -6.46 7.42
C GLY A 206 -10.55 -6.52 6.27
N ILE A 207 -10.38 -5.70 5.23
CA ILE A 207 -11.24 -5.70 4.05
C ILE A 207 -10.90 -6.91 3.17
N SER A 208 -11.91 -7.69 2.78
CA SER A 208 -11.73 -8.89 1.96
C SER A 208 -12.89 -9.18 1.00
N THR A 209 -14.02 -8.48 1.13
CA THR A 209 -15.18 -8.66 0.25
C THR A 209 -15.61 -7.36 -0.42
N PRO A 210 -16.31 -7.45 -1.57
CA PRO A 210 -16.85 -6.27 -2.25
C PRO A 210 -17.77 -5.42 -1.36
N GLU A 211 -18.59 -6.05 -0.52
CA GLU A 211 -19.51 -5.35 0.39
C GLU A 211 -18.75 -4.55 1.46
N GLN A 212 -17.65 -5.12 1.96
CA GLN A 212 -16.78 -4.40 2.90
C GLN A 212 -16.09 -3.21 2.23
N ALA A 213 -15.59 -3.38 1.00
CA ALA A 213 -14.98 -2.30 0.23
C ALA A 213 -16.00 -1.17 -0.06
N ALA A 214 -17.20 -1.51 -0.51
CA ALA A 214 -18.30 -0.56 -0.73
C ALA A 214 -18.60 0.25 0.52
N LYS A 215 -18.71 -0.42 1.67
CA LYS A 215 -18.96 0.22 2.97
C LYS A 215 -17.85 1.21 3.34
N MET A 216 -16.58 0.84 3.15
CA MET A 216 -15.46 1.74 3.45
C MET A 216 -15.43 2.94 2.50
N CYS A 217 -15.71 2.72 1.22
CA CYS A 217 -15.76 3.78 0.21
C CYS A 217 -16.91 4.80 0.42
N GLN A 218 -17.93 4.47 1.25
CA GLN A 218 -18.93 5.46 1.67
C GLN A 218 -18.35 6.53 2.60
N SER A 219 -17.37 6.18 3.44
CA SER A 219 -16.81 7.05 4.47
C SER A 219 -15.41 7.56 4.14
N ALA A 220 -14.72 6.97 3.15
CA ALA A 220 -13.36 7.30 2.76
C ALA A 220 -13.24 7.49 1.24
N ASP A 221 -12.09 8.00 0.80
CA ASP A 221 -11.79 8.21 -0.62
C ASP A 221 -11.30 6.93 -1.31
N GLY A 222 -10.99 5.87 -0.56
CA GLY A 222 -10.58 4.60 -1.11
C GLY A 222 -10.50 3.46 -0.10
N ALA A 223 -10.31 2.24 -0.63
CA ALA A 223 -10.12 1.02 0.13
C ALA A 223 -8.83 0.31 -0.28
N ILE A 224 -8.09 -0.22 0.72
CA ILE A 224 -6.82 -0.92 0.54
C ILE A 224 -7.01 -2.38 0.93
N VAL A 225 -6.55 -3.30 0.07
CA VAL A 225 -6.70 -4.75 0.29
C VAL A 225 -5.40 -5.46 -0.04
N GLY A 226 -4.87 -6.18 0.94
CA GLY A 226 -3.65 -6.99 0.80
C GLY A 226 -3.89 -8.47 1.01
N SER A 227 -4.18 -8.88 2.25
CA SER A 227 -4.21 -10.30 2.64
C SER A 227 -5.11 -11.20 1.79
N ALA A 228 -6.22 -10.68 1.26
CA ALA A 228 -7.10 -11.45 0.38
C ALA A 228 -6.43 -11.75 -0.96
N ILE A 229 -5.72 -10.79 -1.53
CA ILE A 229 -4.96 -10.94 -2.79
C ILE A 229 -3.78 -11.89 -2.60
N VAL A 230 -3.02 -11.71 -1.51
CA VAL A 230 -1.88 -12.58 -1.18
C VAL A 230 -2.31 -14.03 -0.96
N LYS A 231 -3.51 -14.29 -0.39
CA LYS A 231 -4.08 -15.64 -0.31
C LYS A 231 -4.35 -16.27 -1.69
N LEU A 232 -4.73 -15.46 -2.68
CA LEU A 232 -4.88 -15.97 -4.05
C LEU A 232 -3.52 -16.36 -4.64
N CYS A 233 -2.48 -15.53 -4.41
CA CYS A 233 -1.12 -15.87 -4.82
C CYS A 233 -0.63 -17.18 -4.15
N GLU A 234 -0.86 -17.34 -2.84
CA GLU A 234 -0.53 -18.57 -2.12
C GLU A 234 -1.26 -19.80 -2.69
N LYS A 235 -2.58 -19.64 -2.95
CA LYS A 235 -3.43 -20.76 -3.39
C LYS A 235 -3.11 -21.24 -4.81
N TYR A 236 -2.84 -20.32 -5.72
CA TYR A 236 -2.74 -20.63 -7.16
C TYR A 236 -1.30 -20.53 -7.69
N GLY A 237 -0.33 -20.09 -6.87
CA GLY A 237 1.07 -19.96 -7.29
C GLY A 237 1.20 -19.11 -8.55
N LYS A 238 1.94 -19.58 -9.53
CA LYS A 238 2.17 -18.87 -10.81
C LYS A 238 0.92 -18.68 -11.66
N ASP A 239 -0.12 -19.45 -11.41
CA ASP A 239 -1.40 -19.35 -12.12
C ASP A 239 -2.37 -18.35 -11.45
N CYS A 240 -1.93 -17.59 -10.45
CA CYS A 240 -2.80 -16.69 -9.68
C CYS A 240 -3.31 -15.47 -10.44
N VAL A 241 -2.64 -15.04 -11.51
CA VAL A 241 -2.90 -13.78 -12.23
C VAL A 241 -4.36 -13.58 -12.60
N PRO A 242 -5.07 -14.52 -13.27
CA PRO A 242 -6.48 -14.34 -13.64
C PRO A 242 -7.40 -14.24 -12.41
N TYR A 243 -7.11 -14.97 -11.35
CA TYR A 243 -7.91 -14.93 -10.11
C TYR A 243 -7.74 -13.62 -9.35
N VAL A 244 -6.53 -13.06 -9.35
CA VAL A 244 -6.26 -11.74 -8.78
C VAL A 244 -6.98 -10.66 -9.60
N ALA A 245 -6.90 -10.73 -10.93
CA ALA A 245 -7.57 -9.78 -11.81
C ALA A 245 -9.09 -9.75 -11.61
N GLU A 246 -9.72 -10.92 -11.55
CA GLU A 246 -11.17 -11.06 -11.32
C GLU A 246 -11.55 -10.50 -9.95
N TYR A 247 -10.80 -10.85 -8.91
CA TYR A 247 -11.02 -10.33 -7.56
C TYR A 247 -10.88 -8.80 -7.51
N VAL A 248 -9.80 -8.24 -8.05
CA VAL A 248 -9.59 -6.78 -8.08
C VAL A 248 -10.72 -6.08 -8.85
N LYS A 249 -11.15 -6.64 -9.97
CA LYS A 249 -12.28 -6.10 -10.75
C LYS A 249 -13.56 -6.02 -9.90
N SER A 250 -13.90 -7.10 -9.18
CA SER A 250 -15.09 -7.12 -8.30
C SER A 250 -15.02 -6.07 -7.18
N MET A 251 -13.83 -5.86 -6.62
CA MET A 251 -13.60 -4.86 -5.58
C MET A 251 -13.67 -3.43 -6.11
N VAL A 252 -13.10 -3.17 -7.29
CA VAL A 252 -13.19 -1.88 -7.99
C VAL A 252 -14.63 -1.52 -8.30
N GLU A 253 -15.42 -2.47 -8.81
CA GLU A 253 -16.84 -2.27 -9.12
C GLU A 253 -17.65 -1.91 -7.87
N ALA A 254 -17.34 -2.52 -6.74
CA ALA A 254 -18.00 -2.24 -5.47
C ALA A 254 -17.64 -0.86 -4.87
N CYS A 255 -16.49 -0.30 -5.23
CA CYS A 255 -16.07 1.05 -4.77
C CYS A 255 -16.66 2.19 -5.61
N LYS A 256 -17.32 1.90 -6.74
CA LYS A 256 -17.98 2.92 -7.57
C LYS A 256 -19.26 3.42 -6.93
#